data_09bcb22af24a8bbd46a1b2ea42c3e79a
#
_entry.id   09bcb22af24a8bbd46a1b2ea42c3e79a
#
_cell.length_a   1.000
_cell.length_b   1.000
_cell.length_c   1.000
_cell.angle_alpha   90.00
_cell.angle_beta   90.00
_cell.angle_gamma   90.00
#
_symmetry.space_group_name_H-M   'P 1'
#
loop_
_entity.id
_entity.type
_entity.pdbx_description
1 polymer ?
#
loop_
_entity_poly.entity_id
_entity_poly.type
_entity_poly.pdbx_seq_one_letter_code
_entity_poly.pdbx_strand_id
1 'polypeptide(L)'
;MRARADSTHAPMPSTLKKALTIARFTLLEAVRTRLLAVVVIILILLFLGSLFVQHIAVTETTRMQTGFLAATARMAAVFVLSLHVAGSMVREFNDKGVDLLLSLALPRAGYYLGKFLGFAGIAVAIAALTTLALVPLAPGPSLALWGVSLALELILVAALALFCVITFAQIMPAISFVAAFYLLARSINAVRLLSVSPLLAPNDWTNRAIAHLVDALAWLLPDLDRFTSTAWLVDHSGSLAMLGLNTVQTLLYGALLVVAGLFDLYRKDL
;
A
#
# COMPACT_ATOMS: atom_id res chain seq x y z
N MET A 1 -21.56 -41.64 -32.64
CA MET A 1 -21.37 -41.57 -31.16
C MET A 1 -20.26 -40.56 -30.89
N ARG A 2 -20.63 -39.31 -30.66
CA ARG A 2 -19.68 -38.20 -30.32
C ARG A 2 -19.95 -37.81 -28.89
N ALA A 3 -19.06 -38.22 -28.00
CA ALA A 3 -19.05 -37.77 -26.59
C ALA A 3 -18.66 -36.29 -26.55
N ARG A 4 -19.57 -35.45 -26.13
CA ARG A 4 -19.36 -34.05 -25.79
C ARG A 4 -18.57 -34.00 -24.46
N ALA A 5 -17.33 -33.58 -24.50
CA ALA A 5 -16.57 -33.23 -23.31
C ALA A 5 -17.16 -31.94 -22.73
N ASP A 6 -18.01 -32.11 -21.74
CA ASP A 6 -18.52 -31.01 -20.91
C ASP A 6 -17.41 -30.60 -19.95
N SER A 7 -16.79 -29.45 -20.25
CA SER A 7 -15.79 -28.83 -19.36
C SER A 7 -16.54 -28.36 -18.10
N THR A 8 -16.44 -29.15 -17.04
CA THR A 8 -16.97 -28.87 -15.71
C THR A 8 -16.22 -27.66 -15.11
N HIS A 9 -16.71 -26.44 -15.37
CA HIS A 9 -16.45 -25.30 -14.51
C HIS A 9 -17.12 -25.56 -13.17
N ALA A 10 -16.37 -25.99 -12.17
CA ALA A 10 -16.86 -26.09 -10.80
C ALA A 10 -17.45 -24.72 -10.39
N PRO A 11 -18.72 -24.65 -9.94
CA PRO A 11 -19.31 -23.36 -9.55
C PRO A 11 -18.53 -22.77 -8.39
N MET A 12 -17.99 -21.57 -8.57
CA MET A 12 -17.33 -20.83 -7.47
C MET A 12 -18.28 -20.78 -6.27
N PRO A 13 -17.75 -20.98 -5.03
CA PRO A 13 -18.57 -20.91 -3.81
C PRO A 13 -19.32 -19.56 -3.77
N SER A 14 -20.56 -19.57 -3.35
CA SER A 14 -21.46 -18.41 -3.38
C SER A 14 -20.89 -17.19 -2.66
N THR A 15 -20.06 -17.39 -1.63
CA THR A 15 -19.34 -16.37 -0.87
C THR A 15 -18.30 -15.64 -1.70
N LEU A 16 -17.56 -16.34 -2.57
CA LEU A 16 -16.54 -15.74 -3.43
C LEU A 16 -17.17 -14.85 -4.50
N LYS A 17 -18.29 -15.27 -5.09
CA LYS A 17 -19.04 -14.45 -6.05
C LYS A 17 -19.54 -13.15 -5.40
N LYS A 18 -20.03 -13.23 -4.17
CA LYS A 18 -20.50 -12.06 -3.40
C LYS A 18 -19.34 -11.10 -3.08
N ALA A 19 -18.19 -11.62 -2.63
CA ALA A 19 -16.99 -10.80 -2.36
C ALA A 19 -16.49 -10.10 -3.64
N LEU A 20 -16.47 -10.79 -4.78
CA LEU A 20 -16.05 -10.20 -6.06
C LEU A 20 -17.01 -9.10 -6.53
N THR A 21 -18.32 -9.28 -6.28
CA THR A 21 -19.32 -8.25 -6.57
C THR A 21 -19.05 -6.99 -5.75
N ILE A 22 -18.76 -7.11 -4.45
CA ILE A 22 -18.40 -5.97 -3.57
C ILE A 22 -17.12 -5.31 -4.07
N ALA A 23 -16.09 -6.09 -4.42
CA ALA A 23 -14.84 -5.56 -4.96
C ALA A 23 -15.08 -4.71 -6.22
N ARG A 24 -15.94 -5.21 -7.14
CA ARG A 24 -16.33 -4.47 -8.34
C ARG A 24 -17.02 -3.13 -8.01
N PHE A 25 -17.93 -3.12 -7.04
CA PHE A 25 -18.61 -1.89 -6.63
C PHE A 25 -17.62 -0.90 -5.99
N THR A 26 -16.67 -1.35 -5.18
CA THR A 26 -15.61 -0.50 -4.61
C THR A 26 -14.73 0.11 -5.70
N LEU A 27 -14.36 -0.65 -6.74
CA LEU A 27 -13.64 -0.13 -7.90
C LEU A 27 -14.47 0.90 -8.68
N LEU A 28 -15.75 0.65 -8.89
CA LEU A 28 -16.64 1.61 -9.55
C LEU A 28 -16.82 2.89 -8.75
N GLU A 29 -16.86 2.80 -7.42
CA GLU A 29 -16.88 3.95 -6.52
C GLU A 29 -15.65 4.83 -6.74
N ALA A 30 -14.44 4.24 -6.80
CA ALA A 30 -13.20 4.98 -7.06
C ALA A 30 -13.23 5.74 -8.40
N VAL A 31 -13.81 5.13 -9.44
CA VAL A 31 -13.98 5.80 -10.74
C VAL A 31 -15.00 6.95 -10.63
N ARG A 32 -16.13 6.74 -9.97
CA ARG A 32 -17.17 7.75 -9.78
C ARG A 32 -16.73 8.93 -8.92
N THR A 33 -15.90 8.70 -7.91
CA THR A 33 -15.31 9.74 -7.06
C THR A 33 -14.15 10.48 -7.74
N ARG A 34 -13.86 10.16 -9.00
CA ARG A 34 -12.77 10.74 -9.79
C ARG A 34 -11.39 10.60 -9.12
N LEU A 35 -11.22 9.57 -8.27
CA LEU A 35 -9.96 9.33 -7.57
C LEU A 35 -8.77 9.28 -8.52
N LEU A 36 -8.90 8.52 -9.62
CA LEU A 36 -7.82 8.37 -10.60
C LEU A 36 -7.48 9.70 -11.28
N ALA A 37 -8.48 10.58 -11.51
CA ALA A 37 -8.23 11.92 -12.04
C ALA A 37 -7.43 12.78 -11.03
N VAL A 38 -7.76 12.71 -9.75
CA VAL A 38 -6.99 13.39 -8.69
C VAL A 38 -5.54 12.88 -8.65
N VAL A 39 -5.34 11.56 -8.73
CA VAL A 39 -4.00 10.97 -8.81
C VAL A 39 -3.22 11.50 -10.02
N VAL A 40 -3.84 11.52 -11.20
CA VAL A 40 -3.22 12.04 -12.42
C VAL A 40 -2.83 13.52 -12.28
N ILE A 41 -3.71 14.35 -11.71
CA ILE A 41 -3.41 15.77 -11.45
C ILE A 41 -2.21 15.91 -10.51
N ILE A 42 -2.18 15.15 -9.41
CA ILE A 42 -1.04 15.16 -8.47
C ILE A 42 0.24 14.74 -9.18
N LEU A 43 0.21 13.67 -9.98
CA LEU A 43 1.38 13.20 -10.72
C LEU A 43 1.89 14.24 -11.74
N ILE A 44 0.99 14.95 -12.42
CA ILE A 44 1.36 16.05 -13.33
C ILE A 44 2.03 17.18 -12.55
N LEU A 45 1.47 17.58 -11.40
CA LEU A 45 2.07 18.63 -10.56
C LEU A 45 3.44 18.22 -10.03
N LEU A 46 3.60 16.97 -9.59
CA LEU A 46 4.89 16.44 -9.14
C LEU A 46 5.91 16.34 -10.28
N PHE A 47 5.46 15.96 -11.48
CA PHE A 47 6.31 15.94 -12.67
C PHE A 47 6.80 17.35 -13.03
N LEU A 48 5.90 18.35 -13.04
CA LEU A 48 6.26 19.76 -13.26
C LEU A 48 7.22 20.25 -12.16
N GLY A 49 6.98 19.90 -10.90
CA GLY A 49 7.92 20.19 -9.80
C GLY A 49 9.29 19.54 -9.98
N SER A 50 9.34 18.34 -10.55
CA SER A 50 10.61 17.65 -10.83
C SER A 50 11.45 18.34 -11.92
N LEU A 51 10.81 19.03 -12.87
CA LEU A 51 11.53 19.84 -13.87
C LEU A 51 12.27 21.00 -13.22
N PHE A 52 11.71 21.58 -12.14
CA PHE A 52 12.42 22.61 -11.38
C PHE A 52 13.70 22.06 -10.71
N VAL A 53 13.63 20.83 -10.20
CA VAL A 53 14.82 20.16 -9.62
C VAL A 53 15.93 19.99 -10.67
N GLN A 54 15.54 19.70 -11.92
CA GLN A 54 16.48 19.57 -13.04
C GLN A 54 17.29 20.88 -13.28
N HIS A 55 16.69 22.05 -13.06
CA HIS A 55 17.37 23.33 -13.26
C HIS A 55 18.34 23.71 -12.11
N ILE A 56 18.14 23.15 -10.92
CA ILE A 56 18.98 23.43 -9.75
C ILE A 56 20.17 22.48 -9.68
N ALA A 57 20.01 21.24 -10.14
CA ALA A 57 21.04 20.22 -10.08
C ALA A 57 22.16 20.52 -11.08
N VAL A 58 23.39 20.71 -10.58
CA VAL A 58 24.57 21.02 -11.40
C VAL A 58 25.19 19.75 -12.01
N THR A 59 25.07 18.63 -11.30
CA THR A 59 25.58 17.31 -11.71
C THR A 59 24.51 16.25 -11.56
N GLU A 60 24.50 15.23 -12.43
CA GLU A 60 23.57 14.10 -12.40
C GLU A 60 22.07 14.50 -12.37
N THR A 61 21.70 15.51 -13.14
CA THR A 61 20.36 16.12 -13.14
C THR A 61 19.22 15.12 -13.29
N THR A 62 19.33 14.18 -14.25
CA THR A 62 18.31 13.15 -14.51
C THR A 62 18.17 12.19 -13.32
N ARG A 63 19.27 11.84 -12.68
CA ARG A 63 19.30 10.95 -11.53
C ARG A 63 18.58 11.56 -10.33
N MET A 64 18.88 12.82 -10.02
CA MET A 64 18.22 13.57 -8.95
C MET A 64 16.74 13.79 -9.25
N GLN A 65 16.39 14.13 -10.49
CA GLN A 65 15.00 14.31 -10.91
C GLN A 65 14.19 13.01 -10.77
N THR A 66 14.73 11.89 -11.26
CA THR A 66 14.08 10.57 -11.15
C THR A 66 13.89 10.19 -9.68
N GLY A 67 14.92 10.36 -8.86
CA GLY A 67 14.87 10.08 -7.43
C GLY A 67 13.82 10.89 -6.69
N PHE A 68 13.78 12.19 -6.95
CA PHE A 68 12.80 13.10 -6.37
C PHE A 68 11.38 12.74 -6.78
N LEU A 69 11.12 12.55 -8.09
CA LEU A 69 9.79 12.22 -8.59
C LEU A 69 9.33 10.86 -8.05
N ALA A 70 10.17 9.84 -8.06
CA ALA A 70 9.83 8.51 -7.56
C ALA A 70 9.48 8.54 -6.06
N ALA A 71 10.26 9.25 -5.24
CA ALA A 71 10.03 9.36 -3.81
C ALA A 71 8.74 10.13 -3.49
N THR A 72 8.54 11.29 -4.11
CA THR A 72 7.36 12.14 -3.86
C THR A 72 6.08 11.53 -4.41
N ALA A 73 6.12 10.93 -5.60
CA ALA A 73 4.97 10.24 -6.21
C ALA A 73 4.52 9.03 -5.38
N ARG A 74 5.46 8.24 -4.86
CA ARG A 74 5.16 7.14 -3.93
C ARG A 74 4.48 7.64 -2.66
N MET A 75 5.04 8.67 -2.01
CA MET A 75 4.45 9.24 -0.79
C MET A 75 3.04 9.77 -1.06
N ALA A 76 2.84 10.47 -2.17
CA ALA A 76 1.51 10.94 -2.59
C ALA A 76 0.54 9.78 -2.84
N ALA A 77 0.99 8.70 -3.51
CA ALA A 77 0.18 7.51 -3.75
C ALA A 77 -0.29 6.84 -2.45
N VAL A 78 0.61 6.66 -1.47
CA VAL A 78 0.29 6.13 -0.14
C VAL A 78 -0.75 7.00 0.57
N PHE A 79 -0.57 8.32 0.55
CA PHE A 79 -1.45 9.26 1.23
C PHE A 79 -2.84 9.30 0.59
N VAL A 80 -2.91 9.40 -0.73
CA VAL A 80 -4.17 9.42 -1.48
C VAL A 80 -4.94 8.13 -1.31
N LEU A 81 -4.27 6.99 -1.37
CA LEU A 81 -4.91 5.68 -1.15
C LEU A 81 -5.46 5.58 0.27
N SER A 82 -4.69 5.95 1.29
CA SER A 82 -5.10 5.90 2.69
C SER A 82 -6.32 6.79 2.96
N LEU A 83 -6.31 8.02 2.42
CA LEU A 83 -7.43 8.95 2.49
C LEU A 83 -8.68 8.39 1.81
N HIS A 84 -8.52 7.77 0.64
CA HIS A 84 -9.64 7.19 -0.08
C HIS A 84 -10.26 6.00 0.68
N VAL A 85 -9.43 5.07 1.17
CA VAL A 85 -9.90 3.92 1.96
C VAL A 85 -10.62 4.41 3.21
N ALA A 86 -10.02 5.32 3.97
CA ALA A 86 -10.60 5.85 5.19
C ALA A 86 -11.91 6.61 4.91
N GLY A 87 -11.92 7.48 3.91
CA GLY A 87 -13.10 8.28 3.56
C GLY A 87 -14.25 7.44 3.00
N SER A 88 -13.98 6.43 2.18
CA SER A 88 -14.97 5.51 1.64
C SER A 88 -15.63 4.70 2.76
N MET A 89 -14.83 4.09 3.63
CA MET A 89 -15.33 3.25 4.72
C MET A 89 -16.11 4.03 5.78
N VAL A 90 -15.62 5.20 6.19
CA VAL A 90 -16.33 6.03 7.19
C VAL A 90 -17.66 6.53 6.64
N ARG A 91 -17.75 6.91 5.37
CA ARG A 91 -19.04 7.26 4.74
C ARG A 91 -20.00 6.08 4.79
N GLU A 92 -19.54 4.88 4.45
CA GLU A 92 -20.37 3.68 4.46
C GLU A 92 -20.86 3.31 5.87
N PHE A 93 -20.05 3.54 6.89
CA PHE A 93 -20.50 3.40 8.30
C PHE A 93 -21.54 4.44 8.67
N ASN A 94 -21.36 5.71 8.31
CA ASN A 94 -22.28 6.79 8.64
C ASN A 94 -23.64 6.64 7.92
N ASP A 95 -23.62 6.15 6.68
CA ASP A 95 -24.83 5.94 5.87
C ASP A 95 -25.59 4.65 6.26
N LYS A 96 -25.17 3.96 7.34
CA LYS A 96 -25.72 2.65 7.77
C LYS A 96 -25.73 1.59 6.65
N GLY A 97 -24.91 1.79 5.62
CA GLY A 97 -24.78 0.86 4.50
C GLY A 97 -24.27 -0.51 4.95
N VAL A 98 -23.42 -0.54 5.96
CA VAL A 98 -22.87 -1.77 6.54
C VAL A 98 -23.99 -2.58 7.21
N ASP A 99 -24.88 -1.94 7.99
CA ASP A 99 -26.00 -2.61 8.67
C ASP A 99 -26.96 -3.21 7.66
N LEU A 100 -27.25 -2.48 6.58
CA LEU A 100 -28.11 -2.95 5.50
C LEU A 100 -27.48 -4.14 4.75
N LEU A 101 -26.19 -4.10 4.47
CA LEU A 101 -25.47 -5.18 3.76
C LEU A 101 -25.35 -6.45 4.63
N LEU A 102 -25.15 -6.27 5.95
CA LEU A 102 -25.07 -7.39 6.88
C LEU A 102 -26.44 -8.02 7.18
N SER A 103 -27.55 -7.28 7.05
CA SER A 103 -28.92 -7.82 7.12
C SER A 103 -29.27 -8.72 5.93
N LEU A 104 -28.57 -8.59 4.80
CA LEU A 104 -28.74 -9.34 3.56
C LEU A 104 -27.99 -10.70 3.52
N ALA A 105 -27.94 -11.46 4.63
CA ALA A 105 -27.31 -12.80 4.71
C ALA A 105 -25.88 -12.86 4.06
N LEU A 106 -25.13 -11.76 4.18
CA LEU A 106 -23.73 -11.70 3.75
C LEU A 106 -22.83 -12.07 4.93
N PRO A 107 -21.94 -13.06 4.84
CA PRO A 107 -20.99 -13.32 5.90
C PRO A 107 -20.04 -12.12 6.05
N ARG A 108 -19.82 -11.64 7.28
CA ARG A 108 -18.94 -10.50 7.59
C ARG A 108 -17.56 -10.63 6.91
N ALA A 109 -17.02 -11.87 6.86
CA ALA A 109 -15.79 -12.17 6.14
C ALA A 109 -15.87 -11.89 4.64
N GLY A 110 -16.99 -12.23 3.99
CA GLY A 110 -17.20 -11.98 2.57
C GLY A 110 -17.24 -10.48 2.24
N TYR A 111 -17.85 -9.67 3.12
CA TYR A 111 -17.85 -8.22 3.02
C TYR A 111 -16.43 -7.64 3.13
N TYR A 112 -15.71 -8.00 4.22
CA TYR A 112 -14.36 -7.51 4.46
C TYR A 112 -13.40 -7.85 3.32
N LEU A 113 -13.37 -9.12 2.90
CA LEU A 113 -12.53 -9.56 1.79
C LEU A 113 -12.90 -8.90 0.48
N GLY A 114 -14.20 -8.68 0.22
CA GLY A 114 -14.65 -7.95 -0.95
C GLY A 114 -14.14 -6.50 -0.97
N LYS A 115 -14.22 -5.79 0.15
CA LYS A 115 -13.67 -4.43 0.31
C LYS A 115 -12.15 -4.41 0.14
N PHE A 116 -11.45 -5.33 0.81
CA PHE A 116 -9.99 -5.45 0.67
C PHE A 116 -9.56 -5.67 -0.79
N LEU A 117 -10.20 -6.61 -1.50
CA LEU A 117 -9.91 -6.87 -2.92
C LEU A 117 -10.21 -5.66 -3.80
N GLY A 118 -11.28 -4.92 -3.51
CA GLY A 118 -11.60 -3.67 -4.21
C GLY A 118 -10.50 -2.61 -4.02
N PHE A 119 -10.08 -2.38 -2.77
CA PHE A 119 -9.00 -1.43 -2.47
C PHE A 119 -7.63 -1.89 -2.99
N ALA A 120 -7.35 -3.19 -2.99
CA ALA A 120 -6.16 -3.75 -3.63
C ALA A 120 -6.14 -3.48 -5.15
N GLY A 121 -7.29 -3.60 -5.81
CA GLY A 121 -7.43 -3.23 -7.22
C GLY A 121 -7.18 -1.74 -7.48
N ILE A 122 -7.66 -0.85 -6.59
CA ILE A 122 -7.37 0.59 -6.65
C ILE A 122 -5.87 0.84 -6.44
N ALA A 123 -5.23 0.15 -5.48
CA ALA A 123 -3.80 0.23 -5.22
C ALA A 123 -2.97 -0.11 -6.46
N VAL A 124 -3.34 -1.19 -7.16
CA VAL A 124 -2.70 -1.58 -8.44
C VAL A 124 -2.89 -0.52 -9.51
N ALA A 125 -4.09 0.07 -9.64
CA ALA A 125 -4.36 1.13 -10.60
C ALA A 125 -3.51 2.40 -10.31
N ILE A 126 -3.40 2.81 -9.06
CA ILE A 126 -2.55 3.95 -8.65
C ILE A 126 -1.07 3.63 -8.92
N ALA A 127 -0.60 2.43 -8.60
CA ALA A 127 0.77 2.01 -8.89
C ALA A 127 1.08 2.03 -10.39
N ALA A 128 0.14 1.57 -11.23
CA ALA A 128 0.29 1.60 -12.68
C ALA A 128 0.39 3.04 -13.21
N LEU A 129 -0.48 3.96 -12.75
CA LEU A 129 -0.42 5.38 -13.13
C LEU A 129 0.89 6.03 -12.68
N THR A 130 1.35 5.74 -11.46
CA THR A 130 2.62 6.27 -10.93
C THR A 130 3.81 5.75 -11.73
N THR A 131 3.81 4.47 -12.08
CA THR A 131 4.85 3.85 -12.93
C THR A 131 4.86 4.48 -14.32
N LEU A 132 3.68 4.69 -14.91
CA LEU A 132 3.55 5.34 -16.22
C LEU A 132 4.11 6.77 -16.23
N ALA A 133 3.91 7.53 -15.14
CA ALA A 133 4.47 8.88 -15.01
C ALA A 133 6.01 8.90 -14.96
N LEU A 134 6.66 7.81 -14.59
CA LEU A 134 8.11 7.68 -14.52
C LEU A 134 8.75 7.17 -15.83
N VAL A 135 7.95 6.68 -16.79
CA VAL A 135 8.47 6.15 -18.07
C VAL A 135 9.39 7.12 -18.81
N PRO A 136 9.11 8.45 -18.85
CA PRO A 136 9.99 9.40 -19.55
C PRO A 136 11.38 9.54 -18.93
N LEU A 137 11.53 9.26 -17.63
CA LEU A 137 12.76 9.48 -16.87
C LEU A 137 13.60 8.22 -16.68
N ALA A 138 12.96 7.06 -16.56
CA ALA A 138 13.61 5.79 -16.27
C ALA A 138 12.98 4.65 -17.09
N PRO A 139 13.12 4.65 -18.43
CA PRO A 139 12.60 3.56 -19.25
C PRO A 139 13.41 2.28 -19.03
N GLY A 140 12.72 1.14 -18.93
CA GLY A 140 13.40 -0.16 -18.85
C GLY A 140 12.74 -1.18 -17.92
N PRO A 141 13.28 -2.39 -17.83
CA PRO A 141 12.71 -3.47 -17.03
C PRO A 141 12.72 -3.16 -15.52
N SER A 142 13.69 -2.38 -15.05
CA SER A 142 13.78 -1.95 -13.65
C SER A 142 12.57 -1.12 -13.22
N LEU A 143 12.00 -0.31 -14.11
CA LEU A 143 10.79 0.45 -13.85
C LEU A 143 9.59 -0.47 -13.63
N ALA A 144 9.47 -1.55 -14.40
CA ALA A 144 8.40 -2.53 -14.24
C ALA A 144 8.52 -3.24 -12.88
N LEU A 145 9.73 -3.65 -12.48
CA LEU A 145 9.98 -4.25 -11.17
C LEU A 145 9.63 -3.28 -10.03
N TRP A 146 10.02 -2.01 -10.17
CA TRP A 146 9.69 -0.95 -9.22
C TRP A 146 8.17 -0.73 -9.13
N GLY A 147 7.47 -0.70 -10.26
CA GLY A 147 6.02 -0.54 -10.32
C GLY A 147 5.26 -1.69 -9.65
N VAL A 148 5.69 -2.94 -9.85
CA VAL A 148 5.13 -4.10 -9.16
C VAL A 148 5.41 -4.01 -7.65
N SER A 149 6.61 -3.62 -7.25
CA SER A 149 6.95 -3.41 -5.84
C SER A 149 6.09 -2.30 -5.22
N LEU A 150 5.81 -1.21 -5.95
CA LEU A 150 4.88 -0.17 -5.51
C LEU A 150 3.46 -0.70 -5.35
N ALA A 151 2.98 -1.55 -6.26
CA ALA A 151 1.67 -2.17 -6.11
C ALA A 151 1.57 -3.02 -4.85
N LEU A 152 2.60 -3.81 -4.54
CA LEU A 152 2.68 -4.61 -3.31
C LEU A 152 2.68 -3.73 -2.06
N GLU A 153 3.46 -2.65 -2.05
CA GLU A 153 3.50 -1.66 -0.97
C GLU A 153 2.13 -1.03 -0.74
N LEU A 154 1.46 -0.58 -1.82
CA LEU A 154 0.13 0.03 -1.73
C LEU A 154 -0.96 -0.97 -1.30
N ILE A 155 -0.88 -2.25 -1.68
CA ILE A 155 -1.78 -3.30 -1.19
C ILE A 155 -1.64 -3.45 0.33
N LEU A 156 -0.41 -3.44 0.84
CA LEU A 156 -0.16 -3.50 2.28
C LEU A 156 -0.73 -2.28 3.01
N VAL A 157 -0.54 -1.09 2.44
CA VAL A 157 -1.11 0.17 2.97
C VAL A 157 -2.64 0.13 2.95
N ALA A 158 -3.26 -0.42 1.89
CA ALA A 158 -4.71 -0.58 1.82
C ALA A 158 -5.24 -1.52 2.91
N ALA A 159 -4.53 -2.64 3.18
CA ALA A 159 -4.87 -3.56 4.27
C ALA A 159 -4.78 -2.86 5.64
N LEU A 160 -3.71 -2.10 5.87
CA LEU A 160 -3.50 -1.34 7.09
C LEU A 160 -4.57 -0.26 7.27
N ALA A 161 -4.86 0.52 6.22
CA ALA A 161 -5.87 1.58 6.27
C ALA A 161 -7.26 1.00 6.54
N LEU A 162 -7.62 -0.12 5.90
CA LEU A 162 -8.88 -0.81 6.13
C LEU A 162 -8.99 -1.32 7.57
N PHE A 163 -7.94 -1.94 8.11
CA PHE A 163 -7.87 -2.36 9.51
C PHE A 163 -8.07 -1.16 10.45
N CYS A 164 -7.29 -0.08 10.27
CA CYS A 164 -7.37 1.10 11.14
C CYS A 164 -8.75 1.74 11.13
N VAL A 165 -9.40 1.83 9.97
CA VAL A 165 -10.74 2.43 9.89
C VAL A 165 -11.78 1.57 10.60
N ILE A 166 -11.70 0.26 10.48
CA ILE A 166 -12.60 -0.63 11.20
C ILE A 166 -12.40 -0.50 12.71
N THR A 167 -11.14 -0.39 13.15
CA THR A 167 -10.83 -0.24 14.58
C THR A 167 -11.30 1.11 15.15
N PHE A 168 -10.93 2.21 14.51
CA PHE A 168 -11.16 3.57 15.02
C PHE A 168 -12.52 4.17 14.63
N ALA A 169 -13.16 3.70 13.56
CA ALA A 169 -14.41 4.21 12.99
C ALA A 169 -14.40 5.72 12.65
N GLN A 170 -13.25 6.34 12.61
CA GLN A 170 -13.05 7.78 12.35
C GLN A 170 -11.89 7.99 11.37
N ILE A 171 -12.00 9.02 10.51
CA ILE A 171 -11.01 9.29 9.47
C ILE A 171 -9.67 9.73 10.06
N MET A 172 -9.69 10.73 10.96
CA MET A 172 -8.46 11.37 11.46
C MET A 172 -7.53 10.40 12.21
N PRO A 173 -7.99 9.65 13.25
CA PRO A 173 -7.11 8.71 13.93
C PRO A 173 -6.64 7.57 13.02
N ALA A 174 -7.49 7.10 12.09
CA ALA A 174 -7.09 6.06 11.14
C ALA A 174 -5.94 6.51 10.24
N ILE A 175 -6.07 7.69 9.62
CA ILE A 175 -5.01 8.24 8.74
C ILE A 175 -3.73 8.55 9.53
N SER A 176 -3.86 9.14 10.72
CA SER A 176 -2.71 9.46 11.56
C SER A 176 -1.93 8.19 11.93
N PHE A 177 -2.62 7.12 12.28
CA PHE A 177 -1.99 5.84 12.59
C PHE A 177 -1.32 5.22 11.35
N VAL A 178 -2.01 5.21 10.19
CA VAL A 178 -1.44 4.71 8.93
C VAL A 178 -0.20 5.49 8.55
N ALA A 179 -0.23 6.84 8.64
CA ALA A 179 0.91 7.69 8.32
C ALA A 179 2.07 7.44 9.27
N ALA A 180 1.83 7.38 10.59
CA ALA A 180 2.86 7.12 11.59
C ALA A 180 3.49 5.74 11.40
N PHE A 181 2.66 4.71 11.20
CA PHE A 181 3.15 3.35 10.96
C PHE A 181 3.98 3.26 9.67
N TYR A 182 3.49 3.87 8.58
CA TYR A 182 4.19 3.88 7.29
C TYR A 182 5.55 4.57 7.39
N LEU A 183 5.59 5.77 8.00
CA LEU A 183 6.85 6.51 8.18
C LEU A 183 7.82 5.76 9.07
N LEU A 184 7.34 5.17 10.16
CA LEU A 184 8.17 4.38 11.06
C LEU A 184 8.73 3.13 10.36
N ALA A 185 7.88 2.35 9.69
CA ALA A 185 8.28 1.16 8.96
C ALA A 185 9.27 1.47 7.82
N ARG A 186 9.19 2.67 7.24
CA ARG A 186 10.11 3.11 6.19
C ARG A 186 11.44 3.63 6.72
N SER A 187 11.45 4.26 7.90
CA SER A 187 12.65 4.86 8.48
C SER A 187 13.39 3.93 9.45
N ILE A 188 12.81 2.80 9.81
CA ILE A 188 13.35 1.94 10.86
C ILE A 188 14.78 1.45 10.58
N ASN A 189 15.12 1.15 9.33
CA ASN A 189 16.47 0.75 8.94
C ASN A 189 17.47 1.89 9.08
N ALA A 190 17.09 3.12 8.74
CA ALA A 190 17.94 4.29 8.95
C ALA A 190 18.19 4.55 10.45
N VAL A 191 17.13 4.42 11.27
CA VAL A 191 17.25 4.53 12.73
C VAL A 191 18.13 3.41 13.30
N ARG A 192 18.00 2.18 12.81
CA ARG A 192 18.83 1.05 13.20
C ARG A 192 20.31 1.28 12.88
N LEU A 193 20.62 1.76 11.68
CA LEU A 193 22.01 2.10 11.30
C LEU A 193 22.59 3.20 12.19
N LEU A 194 21.81 4.19 12.58
CA LEU A 194 22.22 5.24 13.50
C LEU A 194 22.46 4.71 14.91
N SER A 195 21.60 3.80 15.41
CA SER A 195 21.71 3.24 16.77
C SER A 195 22.97 2.37 16.97
N VAL A 196 23.49 1.79 15.90
CA VAL A 196 24.72 0.95 15.92
C VAL A 196 25.98 1.76 15.60
N SER A 197 25.84 3.03 15.15
CA SER A 197 26.97 3.88 14.79
C SER A 197 27.83 4.22 16.01
N PRO A 198 29.16 4.00 15.97
CA PRO A 198 30.08 4.29 17.08
C PRO A 198 30.21 5.79 17.41
N LEU A 199 29.61 6.66 16.61
CA LEU A 199 29.61 8.13 16.80
C LEU A 199 28.64 8.61 17.91
N LEU A 200 27.69 7.79 18.34
CA LEU A 200 26.65 8.17 19.32
C LEU A 200 26.93 7.74 20.76
N ALA A 201 28.14 7.45 21.09
CA ALA A 201 28.71 7.14 22.41
C ALA A 201 29.00 5.64 22.68
N PRO A 202 30.17 5.40 23.29
CA PRO A 202 30.57 4.04 23.60
C PRO A 202 29.84 3.52 24.84
N ASN A 203 29.24 2.35 24.68
CA ASN A 203 29.03 1.38 25.75
C ASN A 203 28.15 1.74 26.96
N ASP A 204 27.27 2.75 26.84
CA ASP A 204 26.34 3.07 27.91
C ASP A 204 25.13 2.11 27.87
N TRP A 205 24.63 1.66 29.04
CA TRP A 205 23.49 0.75 29.15
C TRP A 205 22.25 1.30 28.42
N THR A 206 22.07 2.63 28.43
CA THR A 206 21.00 3.34 27.74
C THR A 206 21.04 3.11 26.22
N ASN A 207 22.23 3.19 25.62
CA ASN A 207 22.40 2.97 24.18
C ASN A 207 22.12 1.52 23.79
N ARG A 208 22.48 0.55 24.64
CA ARG A 208 22.14 -0.85 24.42
C ARG A 208 20.63 -1.10 24.51
N ALA A 209 19.96 -0.50 25.50
CA ALA A 209 18.51 -0.60 25.64
C ALA A 209 17.78 -0.01 24.42
N ILE A 210 18.22 1.15 23.93
CA ILE A 210 17.69 1.78 22.70
C ILE A 210 17.94 0.88 21.49
N ALA A 211 19.14 0.33 21.31
CA ALA A 211 19.45 -0.55 20.20
C ALA A 211 18.57 -1.81 20.21
N HIS A 212 18.39 -2.46 21.36
CA HIS A 212 17.50 -3.62 21.48
C HIS A 212 16.03 -3.26 21.19
N LEU A 213 15.56 -2.09 21.61
CA LEU A 213 14.20 -1.63 21.34
C LEU A 213 14.01 -1.35 19.84
N VAL A 214 14.99 -0.71 19.20
CA VAL A 214 14.98 -0.48 17.74
C VAL A 214 15.02 -1.79 16.97
N ASP A 215 15.85 -2.75 17.40
CA ASP A 215 15.92 -4.08 16.77
C ASP A 215 14.60 -4.86 16.92
N ALA A 216 13.96 -4.79 18.09
CA ALA A 216 12.65 -5.40 18.32
C ALA A 216 11.56 -4.78 17.43
N LEU A 217 11.56 -3.44 17.32
CA LEU A 217 10.65 -2.73 16.41
C LEU A 217 10.92 -3.07 14.94
N ALA A 218 12.20 -3.15 14.54
CA ALA A 218 12.58 -3.51 13.18
C ALA A 218 12.18 -4.97 12.83
N TRP A 219 12.14 -5.87 13.83
CA TRP A 219 11.65 -7.22 13.62
C TRP A 219 10.14 -7.31 13.51
N LEU A 220 9.42 -6.44 14.22
CA LEU A 220 7.95 -6.40 14.23
C LEU A 220 7.36 -5.69 12.99
N LEU A 221 8.04 -4.67 12.46
CA LEU A 221 7.57 -3.85 11.36
C LEU A 221 7.93 -4.47 10.00
N PRO A 222 7.09 -4.29 8.96
CA PRO A 222 7.48 -4.62 7.60
C PRO A 222 8.64 -3.71 7.17
N ASP A 223 9.63 -4.28 6.49
CA ASP A 223 10.78 -3.54 5.98
C ASP A 223 10.41 -2.80 4.68
N LEU A 224 9.66 -1.70 4.83
CA LEU A 224 9.18 -0.92 3.69
C LEU A 224 10.31 -0.18 2.94
N ASP A 225 11.50 -0.09 3.51
CA ASP A 225 12.64 0.53 2.85
C ASP A 225 13.12 -0.30 1.65
N ARG A 226 12.96 -1.62 1.68
CA ARG A 226 13.28 -2.52 0.56
C ARG A 226 12.29 -2.40 -0.58
N PHE A 227 11.04 -1.98 -0.29
CA PHE A 227 10.06 -1.71 -1.33
C PHE A 227 10.43 -0.43 -2.06
N THR A 228 10.18 -0.39 -3.37
CA THR A 228 10.33 0.84 -4.16
C THR A 228 11.60 1.64 -3.90
N SER A 229 12.74 0.93 -3.74
CA SER A 229 14.04 1.59 -3.60
C SER A 229 14.32 2.42 -4.86
N THR A 230 14.70 3.69 -4.68
CA THR A 230 15.07 4.58 -5.79
C THR A 230 16.30 4.08 -6.55
N ALA A 231 17.18 3.32 -5.89
CA ALA A 231 18.32 2.67 -6.52
C ALA A 231 17.92 1.70 -7.67
N TRP A 232 16.73 1.13 -7.63
CA TRP A 232 16.26 0.28 -8.73
C TRP A 232 16.05 1.05 -10.04
N LEU A 233 15.64 2.32 -9.93
CA LEU A 233 15.41 3.19 -11.09
C LEU A 233 16.70 3.85 -11.56
N VAL A 234 17.56 4.23 -10.63
CA VAL A 234 18.74 5.04 -10.88
C VAL A 234 19.96 4.17 -11.22
N ASP A 235 20.17 3.09 -10.46
CA ASP A 235 21.32 2.20 -10.59
C ASP A 235 20.99 0.89 -11.32
N HIS A 236 19.72 0.72 -11.76
CA HIS A 236 19.21 -0.52 -12.38
C HIS A 236 19.47 -1.77 -11.54
N SER A 237 19.52 -1.61 -10.20
CA SER A 237 19.87 -2.67 -9.25
C SER A 237 18.68 -3.59 -8.86
N GLY A 238 17.50 -3.35 -9.41
CA GLY A 238 16.29 -4.15 -9.16
C GLY A 238 16.47 -5.60 -9.60
N SER A 239 16.13 -6.55 -8.71
CA SER A 239 16.19 -7.98 -9.03
C SER A 239 14.87 -8.69 -8.73
N LEU A 240 14.58 -9.77 -9.48
CA LEU A 240 13.41 -10.62 -9.23
C LEU A 240 13.44 -11.29 -7.85
N ALA A 241 14.65 -11.57 -7.33
CA ALA A 241 14.80 -12.14 -5.99
C ALA A 241 14.32 -11.16 -4.91
N MET A 242 14.68 -9.87 -5.01
CA MET A 242 14.19 -8.83 -4.10
C MET A 242 12.67 -8.66 -4.20
N LEU A 243 12.13 -8.70 -5.42
CA LEU A 243 10.68 -8.65 -5.63
C LEU A 243 9.99 -9.86 -4.99
N GLY A 244 10.57 -11.05 -5.06
CA GLY A 244 10.07 -12.25 -4.40
C GLY A 244 10.00 -12.09 -2.88
N LEU A 245 11.03 -11.53 -2.25
CA LEU A 245 11.03 -11.22 -0.82
C LEU A 245 9.96 -10.21 -0.44
N ASN A 246 9.80 -9.14 -1.22
CA ASN A 246 8.74 -8.14 -1.01
C ASN A 246 7.35 -8.76 -1.13
N THR A 247 7.16 -9.69 -2.07
CA THR A 247 5.88 -10.42 -2.23
C THR A 247 5.57 -11.28 -1.01
N VAL A 248 6.54 -12.06 -0.52
CA VAL A 248 6.36 -12.88 0.68
C VAL A 248 6.02 -12.01 1.89
N GLN A 249 6.72 -10.89 2.04
CA GLN A 249 6.47 -9.95 3.13
C GLN A 249 5.08 -9.34 3.03
N THR A 250 4.64 -8.91 1.84
CA THR A 250 3.29 -8.38 1.61
C THR A 250 2.22 -9.41 1.93
N LEU A 251 2.41 -10.67 1.54
CA LEU A 251 1.46 -11.74 1.84
C LEU A 251 1.36 -12.01 3.34
N LEU A 252 2.50 -12.05 4.05
CA LEU A 252 2.55 -12.33 5.48
C LEU A 252 1.89 -11.20 6.29
N TYR A 253 2.33 -9.97 6.11
CA TYR A 253 1.77 -8.82 6.83
C TYR A 253 0.35 -8.47 6.37
N GLY A 254 0.05 -8.62 5.07
CA GLY A 254 -1.29 -8.44 4.53
C GLY A 254 -2.28 -9.44 5.13
N ALA A 255 -1.90 -10.74 5.20
CA ALA A 255 -2.72 -11.75 5.84
C ALA A 255 -2.94 -11.46 7.33
N LEU A 256 -1.89 -11.04 8.06
CA LEU A 256 -1.99 -10.66 9.47
C LEU A 256 -2.95 -9.49 9.67
N LEU A 257 -2.85 -8.43 8.87
CA LEU A 257 -3.75 -7.27 8.94
C LEU A 257 -5.19 -7.63 8.57
N VAL A 258 -5.38 -8.49 7.56
CA VAL A 258 -6.71 -8.98 7.18
C VAL A 258 -7.34 -9.80 8.30
N VAL A 259 -6.59 -10.69 8.94
CA VAL A 259 -7.08 -11.49 10.07
C VAL A 259 -7.42 -10.60 11.27
N ALA A 260 -6.53 -9.65 11.60
CA ALA A 260 -6.77 -8.70 12.68
C ALA A 260 -8.02 -7.83 12.43
N GLY A 261 -8.19 -7.33 11.19
CA GLY A 261 -9.36 -6.55 10.83
C GLY A 261 -10.67 -7.36 10.81
N LEU A 262 -10.60 -8.62 10.40
CA LEU A 262 -11.75 -9.55 10.52
C LEU A 262 -12.11 -9.79 11.98
N PHE A 263 -11.13 -10.01 12.85
CA PHE A 263 -11.36 -10.22 14.28
C PHE A 263 -12.06 -9.00 14.88
N ASP A 264 -11.59 -7.77 14.57
CA ASP A 264 -12.20 -6.53 15.04
C ASP A 264 -13.63 -6.35 14.51
N LEU A 265 -13.87 -6.68 13.23
CA LEU A 265 -15.21 -6.61 12.62
C LEU A 265 -16.20 -7.59 13.28
N TYR A 266 -15.74 -8.79 13.67
CA TYR A 266 -16.58 -9.76 14.38
C TYR A 266 -16.89 -9.35 15.81
N ARG A 267 -16.00 -8.60 16.47
CA ARG A 267 -16.16 -8.14 17.85
C ARG A 267 -17.03 -6.88 17.97
N LYS A 268 -17.16 -6.11 16.87
CA LYS A 268 -18.07 -4.95 16.85
C LYS A 268 -19.52 -5.43 16.79
N ASP A 269 -20.31 -5.03 17.78
CA ASP A 269 -21.77 -5.06 17.73
C ASP A 269 -22.22 -3.95 16.76
N LEU A 270 -22.53 -4.36 15.53
CA LEU A 270 -23.07 -3.52 14.46
C LEU A 270 -24.57 -3.75 14.37
#